data_a6be6e65852c30b986ca3e7b5ff68748
#
_entry.id   a6be6e65852c30b986ca3e7b5ff68748
#
_cell.length_a   1.000
_cell.length_b   1.000
_cell.length_c   1.000
_cell.angle_alpha   90.00
_cell.angle_beta   90.00
_cell.angle_gamma   90.00
#
_symmetry.space_group_name_H-M   'P 1'
#
loop_
_entity.id
_entity.type
_entity.pdbx_description
1 polymer ?
#
loop_
_entity_poly.entity_id
_entity_poly.type
_entity_poly.pdbx_seq_one_letter_code
_entity_poly.pdbx_strand_id
1 'polypeptide(L)'
;MWCCLVGSEMCIRDRLEKSHFKGPFSELNAGKFEVNETKREDKPGVDAGGGLMSVMRNGRIFEKVGVNVSTVYGNLNKAAQQSMAERLGIPEMREDPKFWASGISLVAHVRNPNCPAVHMNTRMFWTPYAWWFGGGSDLNPCIEFEEDTLHFHSTLRSYLNKHDPELYPKLKKWADEYFFIPHRKRARGVGGIFMDDRNTGDWEADFNLTKDIGKAFLPAYLPLLEKRMVNEFDERDKEIQLEHRGLYAEYNLVYDRGTKFGLATGHDANAVLMSLPPLAKWY
;
A
#
# COMPACT_ATOMS: atom_id res chain seq x y z
N MET A 1 1.88 16.41 6.27
CA MET A 1 1.16 15.22 6.75
C MET A 1 1.88 13.92 6.37
N TRP A 2 2.15 13.70 5.08
CA TRP A 2 2.82 12.47 4.62
C TRP A 2 4.18 12.24 5.25
N CYS A 3 5.01 13.27 5.40
CA CYS A 3 6.33 13.18 6.06
C CYS A 3 6.25 12.69 7.50
N CYS A 4 5.21 13.06 8.26
CA CYS A 4 5.04 12.59 9.64
C CYS A 4 4.65 11.11 9.70
N LEU A 5 3.79 10.65 8.79
CA LEU A 5 3.43 9.23 8.68
C LEU A 5 4.64 8.38 8.29
N VAL A 6 5.42 8.83 7.30
CA VAL A 6 6.64 8.14 6.86
C VAL A 6 7.67 8.03 7.98
N GLY A 7 7.96 9.13 8.66
CA GLY A 7 8.92 9.15 9.76
C GLY A 7 8.51 8.18 10.87
N SER A 8 7.23 8.18 11.28
CA SER A 8 6.73 7.25 12.29
C SER A 8 6.77 5.80 11.82
N GLU A 9 6.38 5.51 10.58
CA GLU A 9 6.38 4.17 10.00
C GLU A 9 7.79 3.57 9.92
N MET A 10 8.76 4.34 9.42
CA MET A 10 10.16 3.91 9.36
C MET A 10 10.76 3.74 10.76
N CYS A 11 10.54 4.67 11.68
CA CYS A 11 11.04 4.60 13.06
C CYS A 11 10.50 3.39 13.82
N ILE A 12 9.22 3.03 13.61
CA ILE A 12 8.62 1.87 14.29
C ILE A 12 9.23 0.57 13.78
N ARG A 13 9.42 0.43 12.46
CA ARG A 13 10.04 -0.77 11.88
C ARG A 13 11.51 -0.89 12.25
N ASP A 14 12.25 0.20 12.24
CA ASP A 14 13.62 0.25 12.74
C ASP A 14 13.70 -0.17 14.22
N ARG A 15 12.74 0.28 15.04
CA ARG A 15 12.66 -0.10 16.45
C ARG A 15 12.32 -1.57 16.63
N LEU A 16 11.39 -2.13 15.84
CA LEU A 16 11.05 -3.55 15.86
C LEU A 16 12.24 -4.40 15.44
N GLU A 17 12.92 -4.06 14.35
CA GLU A 17 14.12 -4.77 13.91
C GLU A 17 15.23 -4.75 14.98
N LYS A 18 15.33 -3.70 15.78
CA LYS A 18 16.30 -3.55 16.88
C LYS A 18 15.79 -4.10 18.22
N SER A 19 14.51 -4.44 18.33
CA SER A 19 13.92 -4.94 19.58
C SER A 19 14.50 -6.31 19.97
N HIS A 20 14.58 -6.59 21.26
CA HIS A 20 14.88 -7.93 21.73
C HIS A 20 13.61 -8.79 21.67
N PHE A 21 13.63 -9.81 20.83
CA PHE A 21 12.59 -10.84 20.82
C PHE A 21 13.25 -12.23 20.79
N LYS A 22 12.51 -13.24 21.27
CA LYS A 22 12.88 -14.64 21.18
C LYS A 22 11.98 -15.30 20.16
N GLY A 23 12.56 -16.04 19.24
CA GLY A 23 11.81 -16.73 18.18
C GLY A 23 12.65 -16.88 16.91
N PRO A 24 12.05 -17.41 15.86
CA PRO A 24 12.75 -17.63 14.59
C PRO A 24 13.38 -16.32 14.07
N PHE A 25 14.62 -16.45 13.56
CA PHE A 25 15.41 -15.33 13.02
C PHE A 25 15.89 -14.27 14.01
N SER A 26 15.70 -14.45 15.32
CA SER A 26 16.19 -13.50 16.34
C SER A 26 17.72 -13.29 16.28
N GLU A 27 18.48 -14.27 15.80
CA GLU A 27 19.94 -14.23 15.65
C GLU A 27 20.42 -13.49 14.39
N LEU A 28 19.51 -13.16 13.46
CA LEU A 28 19.87 -12.41 12.27
C LEU A 28 20.11 -10.93 12.60
N ASN A 29 20.87 -10.27 11.74
CA ASN A 29 21.08 -8.83 11.85
C ASN A 29 19.78 -8.06 11.61
N ALA A 30 19.61 -6.97 12.37
CA ALA A 30 18.51 -6.04 12.16
C ALA A 30 18.60 -5.39 10.76
N GLY A 31 17.48 -5.37 10.06
CA GLY A 31 17.35 -4.66 8.79
C GLY A 31 17.52 -3.15 8.97
N LYS A 32 17.94 -2.48 7.90
CA LYS A 32 18.05 -1.01 7.82
C LYS A 32 17.39 -0.51 6.56
N PHE A 33 16.78 0.66 6.64
CA PHE A 33 16.27 1.34 5.46
C PHE A 33 17.41 1.97 4.64
N GLU A 34 17.37 1.71 3.34
CA GLU A 34 18.07 2.47 2.32
C GLU A 34 17.08 3.49 1.76
N VAL A 35 17.44 4.77 1.83
CA VAL A 35 16.59 5.88 1.39
C VAL A 35 17.19 6.49 0.14
N ASN A 36 16.43 6.46 -0.94
CA ASN A 36 16.81 7.03 -2.22
C ASN A 36 15.82 8.13 -2.60
N GLU A 37 16.33 9.29 -2.97
CA GLU A 37 15.55 10.35 -3.57
C GLU A 37 15.21 9.98 -5.02
N THR A 38 13.94 10.09 -5.38
CA THR A 38 13.45 9.90 -6.74
C THR A 38 13.07 11.25 -7.34
N LYS A 39 13.46 11.49 -8.59
CA LYS A 39 13.10 12.69 -9.35
C LYS A 39 12.30 12.30 -10.57
N ARG A 40 11.34 13.13 -10.93
CA ARG A 40 10.55 12.99 -12.14
C ARG A 40 10.73 14.22 -13.01
N GLU A 41 10.82 14.00 -14.30
CA GLU A 41 10.81 15.06 -15.32
C GLU A 41 9.62 14.85 -16.25
N ASP A 42 8.88 15.90 -16.55
CA ASP A 42 7.78 15.88 -17.55
C ASP A 42 8.34 15.89 -18.97
N LYS A 43 9.46 16.62 -19.14
CA LYS A 43 10.34 16.66 -20.32
C LYS A 43 11.76 16.83 -19.84
N PRO A 44 12.77 16.50 -20.65
CA PRO A 44 14.16 16.68 -20.27
C PRO A 44 14.46 18.07 -19.66
N GLY A 45 14.90 18.09 -18.40
CA GLY A 45 15.21 19.32 -17.65
C GLY A 45 14.00 20.05 -17.06
N VAL A 46 12.77 19.55 -17.21
CA VAL A 46 11.58 20.14 -16.63
C VAL A 46 11.16 19.35 -15.38
N ASP A 47 11.35 19.94 -14.22
CA ASP A 47 10.97 19.34 -12.94
C ASP A 47 9.48 18.99 -12.90
N ALA A 48 9.17 17.79 -12.50
CA ALA A 48 7.83 17.25 -12.35
C ALA A 48 7.62 16.59 -10.97
N GLY A 49 8.43 17.00 -9.99
CA GLY A 49 8.40 16.50 -8.63
C GLY A 49 9.25 15.25 -8.42
N GLY A 50 8.90 14.48 -7.41
CA GLY A 50 9.64 13.28 -7.03
C GLY A 50 9.22 12.78 -5.66
N GLY A 51 10.14 12.17 -4.94
CA GLY A 51 9.84 11.66 -3.61
C GLY A 51 11.00 10.93 -2.98
N LEU A 52 10.67 10.15 -1.96
CA LEU A 52 11.61 9.28 -1.25
C LEU A 52 11.14 7.83 -1.40
N MET A 53 12.02 7.00 -1.93
CA MET A 53 11.88 5.55 -1.92
C MET A 53 12.74 4.99 -0.78
N SER A 54 12.09 4.44 0.23
CA SER A 54 12.75 3.84 1.38
C SER A 54 12.51 2.34 1.37
N VAL A 55 13.57 1.56 1.24
CA VAL A 55 13.46 0.09 1.17
C VAL A 55 14.37 -0.55 2.21
N MET A 56 13.80 -1.44 3.02
CA MET A 56 14.54 -2.35 3.89
C MET A 56 14.55 -3.74 3.24
N ARG A 57 15.70 -4.40 3.28
CA ARG A 57 15.87 -5.78 2.80
C ARG A 57 16.63 -6.61 3.82
N ASN A 58 16.35 -7.90 3.80
CA ASN A 58 17.07 -8.90 4.58
C ASN A 58 17.10 -8.64 6.09
N GLY A 59 16.09 -7.95 6.64
CA GLY A 59 15.91 -7.81 8.06
C GLY A 59 15.55 -9.13 8.73
N ARG A 60 15.71 -9.19 10.04
CA ARG A 60 15.37 -10.39 10.81
C ARG A 60 13.85 -10.57 10.99
N ILE A 61 13.08 -9.50 11.00
CA ILE A 61 11.61 -9.53 11.00
C ILE A 61 11.08 -9.33 9.59
N PHE A 62 11.51 -8.26 8.94
CA PHE A 62 11.05 -7.89 7.61
C PHE A 62 12.03 -8.37 6.53
N GLU A 63 11.60 -9.31 5.72
CA GLU A 63 12.40 -9.76 4.58
C GLU A 63 12.50 -8.69 3.50
N LYS A 64 11.41 -7.94 3.30
CA LYS A 64 11.40 -6.71 2.50
C LYS A 64 10.28 -5.78 2.97
N VAL A 65 10.60 -4.50 3.14
CA VAL A 65 9.63 -3.43 3.32
C VAL A 65 9.94 -2.32 2.34
N GLY A 66 8.92 -1.79 1.69
CA GLY A 66 9.03 -0.58 0.90
C GLY A 66 8.09 0.49 1.44
N VAL A 67 8.59 1.71 1.56
CA VAL A 67 7.80 2.90 1.90
C VAL A 67 8.16 4.00 0.91
N ASN A 68 7.20 4.38 0.07
CA ASN A 68 7.35 5.46 -0.89
C ASN A 68 6.50 6.65 -0.48
N VAL A 69 7.11 7.83 -0.52
CA VAL A 69 6.39 9.10 -0.50
C VAL A 69 6.70 9.83 -1.76
N SER A 70 5.70 10.36 -2.41
CA SER A 70 5.90 11.14 -3.63
C SER A 70 4.96 12.33 -3.69
N THR A 71 5.45 13.39 -4.31
CA THR A 71 4.65 14.51 -4.81
C THR A 71 5.07 14.74 -6.25
N VAL A 72 4.17 14.49 -7.17
CA VAL A 72 4.41 14.57 -8.60
C VAL A 72 3.38 15.47 -9.28
N TYR A 73 3.81 16.15 -10.31
CA TYR A 73 2.98 17.08 -11.07
C TYR A 73 3.43 17.15 -12.54
N GLY A 74 2.68 17.84 -13.37
CA GLY A 74 2.99 17.98 -14.79
C GLY A 74 1.77 17.76 -15.67
N ASN A 75 1.95 17.11 -16.82
CA ASN A 75 0.89 16.85 -17.77
C ASN A 75 0.60 15.35 -17.90
N LEU A 76 -0.67 14.99 -17.85
CA LEU A 76 -1.12 13.65 -18.18
C LEU A 76 -0.89 13.39 -19.68
N ASN A 77 -0.46 12.18 -20.03
CA ASN A 77 -0.49 11.79 -21.43
C ASN A 77 -1.96 11.62 -21.90
N LYS A 78 -2.19 11.67 -23.21
CA LYS A 78 -3.54 11.63 -23.79
C LYS A 78 -4.37 10.43 -23.34
N ALA A 79 -3.76 9.25 -23.21
CA ALA A 79 -4.47 8.05 -22.79
C ALA A 79 -4.92 8.12 -21.32
N ALA A 80 -4.05 8.58 -20.42
CA ALA A 80 -4.38 8.78 -19.00
C ALA A 80 -5.45 9.87 -18.83
N GLN A 81 -5.32 10.99 -19.55
CA GLN A 81 -6.28 12.09 -19.55
C GLN A 81 -7.68 11.62 -20.00
N GLN A 82 -7.75 10.89 -21.12
CA GLN A 82 -9.01 10.35 -21.62
C GLN A 82 -9.63 9.34 -20.63
N SER A 83 -8.84 8.40 -20.13
CA SER A 83 -9.31 7.41 -19.16
C SER A 83 -9.85 8.03 -17.88
N MET A 84 -9.20 9.09 -17.37
CA MET A 84 -9.68 9.83 -16.19
C MET A 84 -10.95 10.60 -16.49
N ALA A 85 -11.03 11.28 -17.63
CA ALA A 85 -12.22 12.02 -18.05
C ALA A 85 -13.46 11.10 -18.15
N GLU A 86 -13.28 9.92 -18.72
CA GLU A 86 -14.35 8.91 -18.83
C GLU A 86 -14.76 8.34 -17.47
N ARG A 87 -13.77 7.96 -16.64
CA ARG A 87 -14.00 7.36 -15.32
C ARG A 87 -14.73 8.31 -14.36
N LEU A 88 -14.37 9.60 -14.38
CA LEU A 88 -14.94 10.61 -13.49
C LEU A 88 -16.19 11.28 -14.09
N GLY A 89 -16.47 11.07 -15.37
CA GLY A 89 -17.56 11.74 -16.06
C GLY A 89 -17.34 13.25 -16.25
N ILE A 90 -16.08 13.69 -16.36
CA ILE A 90 -15.68 15.10 -16.51
C ILE A 90 -14.98 15.28 -17.87
N PRO A 91 -15.72 15.54 -18.95
CA PRO A 91 -15.16 15.67 -20.30
C PRO A 91 -14.13 16.79 -20.45
N GLU A 92 -14.27 17.88 -19.66
CA GLU A 92 -13.40 19.05 -19.65
C GLU A 92 -11.96 18.71 -19.25
N MET A 93 -11.74 17.61 -18.55
CA MET A 93 -10.39 17.10 -18.23
C MET A 93 -9.55 16.81 -19.49
N ARG A 94 -10.17 16.74 -20.68
CA ARG A 94 -9.47 16.60 -21.96
C ARG A 94 -8.86 17.90 -22.47
N GLU A 95 -9.23 19.05 -21.92
CA GLU A 95 -8.80 20.38 -22.37
C GLU A 95 -7.46 20.78 -21.76
N ASP A 96 -7.28 20.57 -20.45
CA ASP A 96 -6.03 20.87 -19.74
C ASP A 96 -5.48 19.58 -19.07
N PRO A 97 -4.30 19.11 -19.52
CA PRO A 97 -3.70 17.87 -19.02
C PRO A 97 -3.02 17.98 -17.65
N LYS A 98 -3.00 19.16 -17.05
CA LYS A 98 -2.30 19.40 -15.80
C LYS A 98 -2.81 18.52 -14.67
N PHE A 99 -1.88 18.02 -13.88
CA PHE A 99 -2.19 17.30 -12.65
C PHE A 99 -1.18 17.59 -11.54
N TRP A 100 -1.60 17.34 -10.33
CA TRP A 100 -0.78 17.25 -9.14
C TRP A 100 -1.26 16.07 -8.30
N ALA A 101 -0.33 15.26 -7.80
CA ALA A 101 -0.64 14.13 -6.95
C ALA A 101 0.38 13.99 -5.83
N SER A 102 -0.08 13.66 -4.64
CA SER A 102 0.79 13.37 -3.52
C SER A 102 0.25 12.19 -2.72
N GLY A 103 1.15 11.35 -2.21
CA GLY A 103 0.73 10.19 -1.44
C GLY A 103 1.88 9.44 -0.77
N ILE A 104 1.46 8.47 0.04
CA ILE A 104 2.32 7.45 0.63
C ILE A 104 1.82 6.09 0.21
N SER A 105 2.74 5.17 -0.07
CA SER A 105 2.47 3.75 -0.29
C SER A 105 3.45 2.92 0.50
N LEU A 106 2.95 1.84 1.10
CA LEU A 106 3.73 0.96 1.94
C LEU A 106 3.33 -0.49 1.70
N VAL A 107 4.34 -1.36 1.58
CA VAL A 107 4.16 -2.81 1.58
C VAL A 107 5.21 -3.45 2.48
N ALA A 108 4.80 -4.39 3.32
CA ALA A 108 5.69 -5.17 4.17
C ALA A 108 5.53 -6.67 3.90
N HIS A 109 6.66 -7.32 3.56
CA HIS A 109 6.79 -8.77 3.47
C HIS A 109 7.63 -9.28 4.64
N VAL A 110 6.99 -10.01 5.53
CA VAL A 110 7.59 -10.50 6.77
C VAL A 110 8.28 -11.84 6.53
N ARG A 111 9.37 -12.07 7.24
CA ARG A 111 10.15 -13.29 7.10
C ARG A 111 9.42 -14.52 7.65
N ASN A 112 8.79 -14.39 8.82
CA ASN A 112 8.01 -15.47 9.44
C ASN A 112 6.69 -15.68 8.67
N PRO A 113 6.39 -16.90 8.19
CA PRO A 113 5.16 -17.18 7.45
C PRO A 113 3.87 -17.00 8.26
N ASN A 114 3.94 -17.07 9.60
CA ASN A 114 2.80 -16.79 10.46
C ASN A 114 2.40 -15.30 10.45
N CYS A 115 3.31 -14.40 10.04
CA CYS A 115 3.03 -12.98 9.97
C CYS A 115 2.43 -12.62 8.60
N PRO A 116 1.29 -11.94 8.57
CA PRO A 116 0.71 -11.51 7.31
C PRO A 116 1.55 -10.45 6.62
N ALA A 117 1.61 -10.50 5.29
CA ALA A 117 2.02 -9.34 4.51
C ALA A 117 0.91 -8.28 4.56
N VAL A 118 1.29 -7.02 4.39
CA VAL A 118 0.35 -5.90 4.51
C VAL A 118 0.68 -4.81 3.51
N HIS A 119 -0.36 -4.17 2.99
CA HIS A 119 -0.28 -2.99 2.15
C HIS A 119 -1.08 -1.86 2.78
N MET A 120 -0.61 -0.63 2.60
CA MET A 120 -1.33 0.61 2.89
C MET A 120 -0.94 1.67 1.89
N ASN A 121 -1.91 2.44 1.43
CA ASN A 121 -1.64 3.69 0.75
C ASN A 121 -2.67 4.77 1.13
N THR A 122 -2.27 6.01 0.97
CA THR A 122 -3.18 7.15 0.97
C THR A 122 -2.65 8.17 -0.03
N ARG A 123 -3.56 8.80 -0.76
CA ARG A 123 -3.20 9.76 -1.80
C ARG A 123 -4.23 10.86 -1.98
N MET A 124 -3.78 11.97 -2.52
CA MET A 124 -4.60 13.07 -3.04
C MET A 124 -4.21 13.30 -4.49
N PHE A 125 -5.18 13.52 -5.35
CA PHE A 125 -5.01 13.88 -6.75
C PHE A 125 -5.78 15.14 -7.06
N TRP A 126 -5.22 16.01 -7.89
CA TRP A 126 -5.81 17.26 -8.31
C TRP A 126 -5.62 17.49 -9.81
N THR A 127 -6.61 18.06 -10.42
CA THR A 127 -6.57 18.62 -11.79
C THR A 127 -7.26 20.00 -11.77
N PRO A 128 -7.17 20.81 -12.83
CA PRO A 128 -7.91 22.06 -12.91
C PRO A 128 -9.43 21.92 -12.74
N TYR A 129 -9.97 20.71 -12.94
CA TYR A 129 -11.43 20.48 -12.98
C TYR A 129 -11.95 19.69 -11.78
N ALA A 130 -11.09 18.96 -11.11
CA ALA A 130 -11.49 18.13 -9.98
C ALA A 130 -10.31 17.78 -9.07
N TRP A 131 -10.64 17.47 -7.82
CA TRP A 131 -9.72 16.84 -6.87
C TRP A 131 -10.41 15.62 -6.26
N TRP A 132 -9.62 14.68 -5.79
CA TRP A 132 -10.13 13.52 -5.04
C TRP A 132 -9.06 12.90 -4.15
N PHE A 133 -9.53 12.16 -3.16
CA PHE A 133 -8.70 11.35 -2.29
C PHE A 133 -8.86 9.87 -2.61
N GLY A 134 -7.84 9.10 -2.31
CA GLY A 134 -7.85 7.66 -2.37
C GLY A 134 -6.96 7.06 -1.28
N GLY A 135 -7.17 5.80 -1.01
CA GLY A 135 -6.37 5.08 -0.03
C GLY A 135 -6.99 3.77 0.36
N GLY A 136 -6.27 3.04 1.18
CA GLY A 136 -6.74 1.78 1.71
C GLY A 136 -5.63 1.04 2.43
N SER A 137 -6.02 -0.08 3.00
CA SER A 137 -5.11 -1.03 3.61
C SER A 137 -5.71 -2.43 3.49
N ASP A 138 -4.88 -3.41 3.16
CA ASP A 138 -5.30 -4.81 3.06
C ASP A 138 -4.28 -5.75 3.69
N LEU A 139 -4.79 -6.84 4.27
CA LEU A 139 -4.02 -7.86 4.97
C LEU A 139 -3.92 -9.14 4.14
N ASN A 140 -2.71 -9.69 4.02
CA ASN A 140 -2.41 -10.83 3.16
C ASN A 140 -1.70 -11.94 3.95
N PRO A 141 -2.42 -12.67 4.82
CA PRO A 141 -1.87 -13.84 5.50
C PRO A 141 -1.71 -15.01 4.53
N CYS A 142 -0.58 -15.71 4.58
CA CYS A 142 -0.43 -17.03 3.95
C CYS A 142 -0.92 -18.14 4.87
N ILE A 143 -0.80 -17.97 6.18
CA ILE A 143 -1.42 -18.79 7.23
C ILE A 143 -2.44 -17.90 7.92
N GLU A 144 -3.72 -18.26 7.81
CA GLU A 144 -4.81 -17.44 8.33
C GLU A 144 -5.09 -17.77 9.80
N PHE A 145 -5.20 -16.70 10.61
CA PHE A 145 -5.70 -16.72 11.98
C PHE A 145 -6.94 -15.84 12.04
N GLU A 146 -8.08 -16.43 12.35
CA GLU A 146 -9.36 -15.73 12.38
C GLU A 146 -9.34 -14.49 13.30
N GLU A 147 -8.74 -14.62 14.46
CA GLU A 147 -8.60 -13.54 15.44
C GLU A 147 -7.79 -12.34 14.90
N ASP A 148 -6.79 -12.59 14.05
CA ASP A 148 -5.98 -11.54 13.42
C ASP A 148 -6.83 -10.80 12.38
N THR A 149 -7.57 -11.53 11.57
CA THR A 149 -8.52 -10.98 10.61
C THR A 149 -9.57 -10.13 11.30
N LEU A 150 -10.16 -10.64 12.38
CA LEU A 150 -11.14 -9.89 13.19
C LEU A 150 -10.55 -8.62 13.80
N HIS A 151 -9.35 -8.67 14.38
CA HIS A 151 -8.68 -7.50 14.93
C HIS A 151 -8.42 -6.43 13.86
N PHE A 152 -7.86 -6.83 12.71
CA PHE A 152 -7.57 -5.92 11.60
C PHE A 152 -8.82 -5.18 11.14
N HIS A 153 -9.86 -5.93 10.82
CA HIS A 153 -11.13 -5.39 10.34
C HIS A 153 -11.88 -4.55 11.39
N SER A 154 -11.89 -4.98 12.66
CA SER A 154 -12.55 -4.21 13.73
C SER A 154 -11.85 -2.88 13.99
N THR A 155 -10.51 -2.85 13.92
CA THR A 155 -9.73 -1.63 14.07
C THR A 155 -10.04 -0.65 12.92
N LEU A 156 -9.99 -1.10 11.66
CA LEU A 156 -10.34 -0.26 10.50
C LEU A 156 -11.76 0.29 10.63
N ARG A 157 -12.72 -0.56 11.01
CA ARG A 157 -14.10 -0.15 11.25
C ARG A 157 -14.20 0.94 12.32
N SER A 158 -13.47 0.81 13.42
CA SER A 158 -13.53 1.78 14.51
C SER A 158 -13.06 3.18 14.09
N TYR A 159 -12.08 3.26 13.19
CA TYR A 159 -11.61 4.54 12.66
C TYR A 159 -12.61 5.15 11.66
N LEU A 160 -13.17 4.34 10.77
CA LEU A 160 -14.14 4.81 9.79
C LEU A 160 -15.47 5.23 10.40
N ASN A 161 -15.92 4.55 11.45
CA ASN A 161 -17.17 4.89 12.17
C ASN A 161 -17.13 6.27 12.84
N LYS A 162 -15.96 6.89 13.01
CA LYS A 162 -15.85 8.28 13.48
C LYS A 162 -16.36 9.29 12.46
N HIS A 163 -16.40 8.89 11.18
CA HIS A 163 -16.85 9.72 10.07
C HIS A 163 -18.27 9.34 9.64
N ASP A 164 -18.50 8.05 9.37
CA ASP A 164 -19.81 7.50 8.99
C ASP A 164 -19.79 5.98 9.17
N PRO A 165 -20.74 5.38 9.91
CA PRO A 165 -20.85 3.94 10.08
C PRO A 165 -20.99 3.12 8.79
N GLU A 166 -21.56 3.72 7.72
CA GLU A 166 -21.74 3.07 6.44
C GLU A 166 -20.46 3.02 5.59
N LEU A 167 -19.41 3.76 5.96
CA LEU A 167 -18.15 3.77 5.21
C LEU A 167 -17.45 2.42 5.26
N TYR A 168 -17.37 1.79 6.43
CA TYR A 168 -16.65 0.52 6.55
C TYR A 168 -17.25 -0.58 5.65
N PRO A 169 -18.54 -0.91 5.70
CA PRO A 169 -19.10 -1.95 4.84
C PRO A 169 -18.92 -1.63 3.35
N LYS A 170 -19.06 -0.35 2.97
CA LYS A 170 -18.87 0.10 1.59
C LYS A 170 -17.42 -0.07 1.12
N LEU A 171 -16.46 0.40 1.90
CA LEU A 171 -15.04 0.36 1.52
C LEU A 171 -14.46 -1.05 1.62
N LYS A 172 -14.96 -1.89 2.55
CA LYS A 172 -14.61 -3.31 2.61
C LYS A 172 -15.09 -4.06 1.37
N LYS A 173 -16.35 -3.89 0.99
CA LYS A 173 -16.88 -4.51 -0.24
C LYS A 173 -16.03 -4.10 -1.45
N TRP A 174 -15.67 -2.84 -1.56
CA TRP A 174 -14.83 -2.36 -2.65
C TRP A 174 -13.43 -3.00 -2.61
N ALA A 175 -12.82 -3.15 -1.43
CA ALA A 175 -11.56 -3.86 -1.29
C ALA A 175 -11.65 -5.33 -1.73
N ASP A 176 -12.71 -6.04 -1.34
CA ASP A 176 -12.93 -7.44 -1.71
C ASP A 176 -13.04 -7.61 -3.25
N GLU A 177 -13.69 -6.67 -3.93
CA GLU A 177 -13.79 -6.65 -5.39
C GLU A 177 -12.46 -6.23 -6.05
N TYR A 178 -11.78 -5.24 -5.50
CA TYR A 178 -10.53 -4.71 -6.05
C TYR A 178 -9.38 -5.70 -5.97
N PHE A 179 -9.21 -6.37 -4.83
CA PHE A 179 -8.11 -7.31 -4.59
C PHE A 179 -8.42 -8.76 -5.02
N PHE A 180 -9.50 -8.97 -5.77
CA PHE A 180 -9.81 -10.27 -6.36
C PHE A 180 -8.91 -10.56 -7.55
N ILE A 181 -8.45 -11.81 -7.67
CA ILE A 181 -7.60 -12.31 -8.77
C ILE A 181 -8.48 -13.14 -9.72
N PRO A 182 -8.99 -12.58 -10.84
CA PRO A 182 -9.97 -13.23 -11.68
C PRO A 182 -9.53 -14.59 -12.24
N HIS A 183 -8.29 -14.67 -12.74
CA HIS A 183 -7.77 -15.91 -13.35
C HIS A 183 -7.49 -17.01 -12.33
N ARG A 184 -7.36 -16.65 -11.02
CA ARG A 184 -7.25 -17.60 -9.91
C ARG A 184 -8.57 -17.83 -9.18
N LYS A 185 -9.63 -17.04 -9.49
CA LYS A 185 -10.95 -17.08 -8.87
C LYS A 185 -10.91 -16.97 -7.34
N ARG A 186 -10.00 -16.15 -6.80
CA ARG A 186 -9.83 -15.93 -5.36
C ARG A 186 -9.30 -14.55 -5.06
N ALA A 187 -9.49 -14.09 -3.82
CA ALA A 187 -8.85 -12.90 -3.32
C ALA A 187 -7.35 -13.15 -3.03
N ARG A 188 -6.55 -12.09 -3.06
CA ARG A 188 -5.13 -12.17 -2.72
C ARG A 188 -4.86 -12.27 -1.21
N GLY A 189 -5.83 -11.90 -0.37
CA GLY A 189 -5.75 -11.92 1.08
C GLY A 189 -7.13 -11.91 1.71
N VAL A 190 -7.23 -11.49 2.97
CA VAL A 190 -8.49 -11.39 3.72
C VAL A 190 -9.20 -10.04 3.54
N GLY A 191 -8.73 -9.23 2.61
CA GLY A 191 -9.28 -7.91 2.31
C GLY A 191 -8.82 -6.84 3.29
N GLY A 192 -9.64 -5.83 3.43
CA GLY A 192 -9.37 -4.63 4.21
C GLY A 192 -10.36 -3.55 3.83
N ILE A 193 -9.84 -2.36 3.49
CA ILE A 193 -10.62 -1.24 2.96
C ILE A 193 -9.93 -0.67 1.72
N PHE A 194 -10.73 -0.21 0.76
CA PHE A 194 -10.25 0.49 -0.42
C PHE A 194 -11.17 1.65 -0.79
N MET A 195 -10.56 2.78 -1.08
CA MET A 195 -11.23 4.01 -1.47
C MET A 195 -10.48 4.64 -2.65
N ASP A 196 -11.20 5.03 -3.67
CA ASP A 196 -10.69 5.82 -4.78
C ASP A 196 -11.71 6.87 -5.21
N ASP A 197 -11.25 7.91 -5.90
CA ASP A 197 -12.11 8.97 -6.44
C ASP A 197 -13.03 9.64 -5.40
N ARG A 198 -12.59 9.68 -4.12
CA ARG A 198 -13.36 10.30 -3.04
C ARG A 198 -13.37 11.81 -3.19
N ASN A 199 -14.52 12.35 -3.51
CA ASN A 199 -14.83 13.78 -3.54
C ASN A 199 -16.29 13.98 -3.15
N THR A 200 -16.54 14.51 -1.96
CA THR A 200 -17.88 14.82 -1.47
C THR A 200 -18.24 16.29 -1.64
N GLY A 201 -17.31 17.10 -2.17
CA GLY A 201 -17.40 18.56 -2.17
C GLY A 201 -16.86 19.20 -0.89
N ASP A 202 -16.67 18.43 0.19
CA ASP A 202 -16.04 18.89 1.44
C ASP A 202 -14.60 18.33 1.52
N TRP A 203 -13.65 19.20 1.15
CA TRP A 203 -12.23 18.84 1.12
C TRP A 203 -11.68 18.46 2.50
N GLU A 204 -12.08 19.18 3.55
CA GLU A 204 -11.61 18.94 4.91
C GLU A 204 -12.13 17.60 5.46
N ALA A 205 -13.41 17.28 5.21
CA ALA A 205 -13.98 16.01 5.60
C ALA A 205 -13.28 14.83 4.90
N ASP A 206 -13.08 14.92 3.59
CA ASP A 206 -12.41 13.86 2.80
C ASP A 206 -10.92 13.73 3.16
N PHE A 207 -10.24 14.85 3.44
CA PHE A 207 -8.87 14.86 3.94
C PHE A 207 -8.74 14.21 5.31
N ASN A 208 -9.65 14.53 6.25
CA ASN A 208 -9.64 13.95 7.60
C ASN A 208 -9.93 12.44 7.56
N LEU A 209 -10.86 11.99 6.73
CA LEU A 209 -11.10 10.57 6.49
C LEU A 209 -9.82 9.87 5.97
N THR A 210 -9.17 10.43 4.96
CA THR A 210 -7.95 9.89 4.37
C THR A 210 -6.80 9.83 5.40
N LYS A 211 -6.68 10.85 6.23
CA LYS A 211 -5.72 10.90 7.34
C LYS A 211 -5.99 9.81 8.37
N ASP A 212 -7.24 9.55 8.70
CA ASP A 212 -7.61 8.54 9.69
C ASP A 212 -7.48 7.11 9.14
N ILE A 213 -7.68 6.89 7.84
CA ILE A 213 -7.29 5.64 7.16
C ILE A 213 -5.79 5.35 7.35
N GLY A 214 -4.93 6.35 7.14
CA GLY A 214 -3.49 6.21 7.38
C GLY A 214 -3.15 5.93 8.84
N LYS A 215 -3.82 6.61 9.79
CA LYS A 215 -3.60 6.41 11.23
C LYS A 215 -4.10 5.06 11.76
N ALA A 216 -5.12 4.48 11.13
CA ALA A 216 -5.64 3.18 11.50
C ALA A 216 -4.64 2.05 11.26
N PHE A 217 -3.70 2.25 10.36
CA PHE A 217 -2.79 1.19 9.89
C PHE A 217 -1.96 0.55 11.02
N LEU A 218 -1.26 1.35 11.82
CA LEU A 218 -0.40 0.81 12.87
C LEU A 218 -1.19 0.07 13.96
N PRO A 219 -2.27 0.63 14.53
CA PRO A 219 -3.09 -0.09 15.50
C PRO A 219 -3.70 -1.38 14.92
N ALA A 220 -3.98 -1.44 13.63
CA ALA A 220 -4.52 -2.63 12.99
C ALA A 220 -3.46 -3.72 12.75
N TYR A 221 -2.22 -3.35 12.43
CA TYR A 221 -1.21 -4.30 11.99
C TYR A 221 -0.16 -4.67 13.05
N LEU A 222 0.31 -3.69 13.83
CA LEU A 222 1.41 -3.90 14.77
C LEU A 222 1.15 -5.01 15.80
N PRO A 223 -0.03 -5.11 16.46
CA PRO A 223 -0.31 -6.18 17.41
C PRO A 223 -0.25 -7.58 16.77
N LEU A 224 -0.65 -7.70 15.50
CA LEU A 224 -0.60 -8.97 14.77
C LEU A 224 0.85 -9.40 14.54
N LEU A 225 1.67 -8.46 14.09
CA LEU A 225 3.08 -8.70 13.84
C LEU A 225 3.81 -9.12 15.11
N GLU A 226 3.65 -8.36 16.21
CA GLU A 226 4.28 -8.65 17.52
C GLU A 226 3.86 -10.01 18.06
N LYS A 227 2.60 -10.40 17.87
CA LYS A 227 2.08 -11.69 18.29
C LYS A 227 2.63 -12.85 17.46
N ARG A 228 2.76 -12.68 16.15
CA ARG A 228 3.08 -13.77 15.21
C ARG A 228 4.57 -13.93 14.90
N MET A 229 5.37 -12.90 15.03
CA MET A 229 6.80 -12.95 14.69
C MET A 229 7.62 -13.92 15.54
N VAL A 230 7.07 -14.34 16.68
CA VAL A 230 7.72 -15.28 17.61
C VAL A 230 7.24 -16.73 17.44
N ASN A 231 6.23 -16.97 16.59
CA ASN A 231 5.71 -18.31 16.35
C ASN A 231 6.72 -19.16 15.60
N GLU A 232 6.85 -20.42 16.00
CA GLU A 232 7.61 -21.43 15.25
C GLU A 232 6.86 -21.78 13.96
N PHE A 233 7.59 -22.22 12.95
CA PHE A 233 7.08 -22.67 11.67
C PHE A 233 8.01 -23.71 11.06
N ASP A 234 7.53 -24.45 10.07
CA ASP A 234 8.30 -25.47 9.36
C ASP A 234 8.54 -25.09 7.87
N GLU A 235 9.19 -26.00 7.13
CA GLU A 235 9.49 -25.81 5.70
C GLU A 235 8.22 -25.75 4.86
N ARG A 236 7.16 -26.46 5.25
CA ARG A 236 5.88 -26.42 4.54
C ARG A 236 5.22 -25.05 4.66
N ASP A 237 5.29 -24.43 5.83
CA ASP A 237 4.79 -23.08 6.05
C ASP A 237 5.52 -22.07 5.16
N LYS A 238 6.85 -22.25 4.98
CA LYS A 238 7.64 -21.43 4.04
C LYS A 238 7.23 -21.64 2.58
N GLU A 239 6.95 -22.87 2.17
CA GLU A 239 6.44 -23.16 0.83
C GLU A 239 5.07 -22.47 0.60
N ILE A 240 4.14 -22.59 1.55
CA ILE A 240 2.85 -21.91 1.51
C ILE A 240 3.05 -20.39 1.38
N GLN A 241 4.00 -19.80 2.13
CA GLN A 241 4.31 -18.37 2.02
C GLN A 241 4.80 -18.00 0.61
N LEU A 242 5.69 -18.78 0.02
CA LEU A 242 6.23 -18.51 -1.32
C LEU A 242 5.16 -18.59 -2.41
N GLU A 243 4.27 -19.59 -2.34
CA GLU A 243 3.13 -19.73 -3.24
C GLU A 243 2.14 -18.55 -3.11
N HIS A 244 1.82 -18.16 -1.88
CA HIS A 244 0.95 -17.03 -1.61
C HIS A 244 1.55 -15.71 -2.15
N ARG A 245 2.86 -15.55 -2.05
CA ARG A 245 3.60 -14.42 -2.64
C ARG A 245 3.54 -14.42 -4.17
N GLY A 246 3.41 -15.59 -4.81
CA GLY A 246 3.15 -15.71 -6.24
C GLY A 246 1.83 -15.05 -6.62
N LEU A 247 0.75 -15.30 -5.87
CA LEU A 247 -0.56 -14.66 -6.06
C LEU A 247 -0.48 -13.14 -5.86
N TYR A 248 0.27 -12.69 -4.85
CA TYR A 248 0.50 -11.27 -4.62
C TYR A 248 1.20 -10.60 -5.80
N ALA A 249 2.24 -11.23 -6.34
CA ALA A 249 2.96 -10.73 -7.51
C ALA A 249 2.08 -10.70 -8.76
N GLU A 250 1.29 -11.76 -9.01
CA GLU A 250 0.33 -11.81 -10.11
C GLU A 250 -0.67 -10.65 -10.05
N TYR A 251 -1.26 -10.41 -8.88
CA TYR A 251 -2.20 -9.32 -8.71
C TYR A 251 -1.55 -7.97 -9.05
N ASN A 252 -0.41 -7.67 -8.42
CA ASN A 252 0.25 -6.39 -8.61
C ASN A 252 0.68 -6.12 -10.06
N LEU A 253 1.21 -7.13 -10.74
CA LEU A 253 1.68 -6.96 -12.11
C LEU A 253 0.53 -6.91 -13.13
N VAL A 254 -0.53 -7.69 -12.91
CA VAL A 254 -1.61 -7.87 -13.90
C VAL A 254 -2.80 -6.95 -13.65
N TYR A 255 -3.16 -6.67 -12.41
CA TYR A 255 -4.42 -6.00 -12.08
C TYR A 255 -4.27 -4.66 -11.38
N ASP A 256 -3.20 -4.47 -10.56
CA ASP A 256 -3.08 -3.24 -9.78
C ASP A 256 -2.97 -1.99 -10.66
N ARG A 257 -3.93 -1.07 -10.46
CA ARG A 257 -4.00 0.18 -11.24
C ARG A 257 -2.82 1.11 -10.95
N GLY A 258 -2.35 1.13 -9.69
CA GLY A 258 -1.23 1.95 -9.28
C GLY A 258 0.07 1.51 -9.94
N THR A 259 0.36 0.21 -9.95
CA THR A 259 1.51 -0.38 -10.64
C THR A 259 1.48 -0.10 -12.14
N LYS A 260 0.33 -0.36 -12.79
CA LYS A 260 0.15 -0.08 -14.23
C LYS A 260 0.35 1.39 -14.56
N PHE A 261 -0.24 2.28 -13.78
CA PHE A 261 -0.10 3.72 -13.98
C PHE A 261 1.35 4.17 -13.80
N GLY A 262 2.02 3.72 -12.74
CA GLY A 262 3.42 4.07 -12.49
C GLY A 262 4.34 3.65 -13.64
N LEU A 263 4.23 2.40 -14.10
CA LEU A 263 5.03 1.89 -15.22
C LEU A 263 4.69 2.60 -16.54
N ALA A 264 3.42 2.87 -16.82
CA ALA A 264 2.98 3.52 -18.05
C ALA A 264 3.34 5.02 -18.13
N THR A 265 3.56 5.67 -17.00
CA THR A 265 3.87 7.11 -16.91
C THR A 265 5.34 7.41 -16.66
N GLY A 266 6.21 6.39 -16.79
CA GLY A 266 7.67 6.57 -16.73
C GLY A 266 8.21 6.84 -15.32
N HIS A 267 7.50 6.40 -14.27
CA HIS A 267 8.05 6.40 -12.92
C HIS A 267 9.22 5.40 -12.82
N ASP A 268 10.13 5.63 -11.87
CA ASP A 268 11.20 4.67 -11.58
C ASP A 268 10.60 3.28 -11.30
N ALA A 269 10.96 2.30 -12.15
CA ALA A 269 10.44 0.94 -12.05
C ALA A 269 10.78 0.29 -10.71
N ASN A 270 11.95 0.60 -10.10
CA ASN A 270 12.32 0.08 -8.78
C ASN A 270 11.39 0.62 -7.68
N ALA A 271 10.99 1.89 -7.80
CA ALA A 271 10.05 2.50 -6.88
C ALA A 271 8.64 1.91 -7.05
N VAL A 272 8.18 1.71 -8.27
CA VAL A 272 6.88 1.09 -8.58
C VAL A 272 6.84 -0.37 -8.12
N LEU A 273 7.88 -1.15 -8.44
CA LEU A 273 7.96 -2.59 -8.14
C LEU A 273 8.51 -2.90 -6.75
N MET A 274 8.70 -1.88 -5.91
CA MET A 274 9.11 -2.11 -4.52
C MET A 274 8.10 -2.96 -3.73
N SER A 275 6.84 -2.95 -4.16
CA SER A 275 5.73 -3.70 -3.55
C SER A 275 5.83 -5.20 -3.73
N LEU A 276 6.62 -5.68 -4.70
CA LEU A 276 6.77 -7.11 -4.94
C LEU A 276 7.55 -7.80 -3.80
N PRO A 277 7.17 -9.04 -3.45
CA PRO A 277 7.92 -9.84 -2.48
C PRO A 277 9.34 -10.14 -3.00
N PRO A 278 10.30 -10.40 -2.09
CA PRO A 278 11.68 -10.68 -2.49
C PRO A 278 11.83 -12.04 -3.19
N LEU A 279 11.00 -13.00 -2.83
CA LEU A 279 10.92 -14.35 -3.39
C LEU A 279 9.47 -14.76 -3.53
N ALA A 280 9.14 -15.47 -4.59
CA ALA A 280 7.83 -16.06 -4.85
C ALA A 280 8.00 -17.38 -5.60
N LYS A 281 6.98 -18.26 -5.56
CA LYS A 281 7.01 -19.56 -6.21
C LYS A 281 5.71 -19.82 -6.97
N TRP A 282 5.83 -20.48 -8.11
CA TRP A 282 4.70 -20.96 -8.92
C TRP A 282 4.90 -22.44 -9.22
N TYR A 283 3.78 -23.17 -9.38
CA TYR A 283 3.73 -24.57 -9.82
C TYR A 283 3.11 -24.67 -11.20
#